data_cacdec551c7030cc515052d4efdc330d
#
_entry.id   cacdec551c7030cc515052d4efdc330d
#
_cell.length_a   1.000
_cell.length_b   1.000
_cell.length_c   1.000
_cell.angle_alpha   90.00
_cell.angle_beta   90.00
_cell.angle_gamma   90.00
#
_symmetry.space_group_name_H-M   'P 1'
#
loop_
_entity.id
_entity.type
_entity.pdbx_description
1 polymer ?
#
loop_
_entity_poly.entity_id
_entity_poly.type
_entity_poly.pdbx_seq_one_letter_code
_entity_poly.pdbx_strand_id
1 'polypeptide(L)'
;MLNGQKIELTPEQYQEVCNAVTSKKKTPFDRKEKDETYYFIDNDGIVDSVKDRGWVADDLRYGNANYCSNKELMVRRADYEALERVLWRFSEENGGGGAYFICYDKKIGDWAIVKTPAYILLLGPTFCSKAIALRAIEVAKEWFRENDLKPEDVFF
;
A
#
# COMPACT_ATOMS: atom_id res chain seq x y z
N MET A 1 13.96 -19.27 -24.67
CA MET A 1 15.03 -20.29 -24.74
C MET A 1 15.32 -20.75 -23.32
N LEU A 2 15.10 -22.03 -23.03
CA LEU A 2 15.56 -22.67 -21.80
C LEU A 2 16.80 -23.48 -22.16
N ASN A 3 17.90 -23.26 -21.48
CA ASN A 3 19.20 -23.93 -21.70
C ASN A 3 19.75 -23.86 -23.15
N GLY A 4 19.48 -22.77 -23.88
CA GLY A 4 19.97 -22.59 -25.23
C GLY A 4 19.26 -23.43 -26.32
N GLN A 5 18.28 -24.24 -25.96
CA GLN A 5 17.49 -24.98 -26.95
C GLN A 5 16.34 -24.12 -27.48
N LYS A 6 16.14 -24.18 -28.80
CA LYS A 6 15.01 -23.57 -29.47
C LYS A 6 13.77 -24.44 -29.23
N ILE A 7 12.78 -23.92 -28.55
CA ILE A 7 11.50 -24.60 -28.35
C ILE A 7 10.57 -24.13 -29.47
N GLU A 8 10.14 -25.05 -30.31
CA GLU A 8 9.09 -24.81 -31.31
C GLU A 8 7.75 -25.22 -30.70
N LEU A 9 6.84 -24.26 -30.58
CA LEU A 9 5.49 -24.50 -30.09
C LEU A 9 4.57 -24.82 -31.28
N THR A 10 3.62 -25.75 -31.11
CA THR A 10 2.53 -25.91 -32.07
C THR A 10 1.64 -24.67 -32.06
N PRO A 11 0.83 -24.40 -33.09
CA PRO A 11 -0.11 -23.29 -33.11
C PRO A 11 -1.06 -23.29 -31.90
N GLU A 12 -1.50 -24.45 -31.45
CA GLU A 12 -2.36 -24.62 -30.25
C GLU A 12 -1.62 -24.23 -28.98
N GLN A 13 -0.40 -24.73 -28.79
CA GLN A 13 0.45 -24.38 -27.63
C GLN A 13 0.80 -22.89 -27.61
N TYR A 14 1.06 -22.31 -28.79
CA TYR A 14 1.28 -20.86 -28.90
C TYR A 14 0.04 -20.08 -28.46
N GLN A 15 -1.16 -20.50 -28.91
CA GLN A 15 -2.42 -19.88 -28.54
C GLN A 15 -2.71 -20.03 -27.02
N GLU A 16 -2.43 -21.20 -26.43
CA GLU A 16 -2.54 -21.40 -24.98
C GLU A 16 -1.61 -20.47 -24.18
N VAL A 17 -0.34 -20.35 -24.59
CA VAL A 17 0.61 -19.44 -23.99
C VAL A 17 0.14 -17.98 -24.13
N CYS A 18 -0.31 -17.59 -25.31
CA CYS A 18 -0.87 -16.26 -25.53
C CYS A 18 -2.09 -16.01 -24.64
N ASN A 19 -3.02 -16.96 -24.53
CA ASN A 19 -4.19 -16.86 -23.67
C ASN A 19 -3.80 -16.79 -22.18
N ALA A 20 -2.83 -17.56 -21.74
CA ALA A 20 -2.32 -17.54 -20.37
C ALA A 20 -1.61 -16.21 -20.04
N VAL A 21 -0.88 -15.63 -20.98
CA VAL A 21 -0.21 -14.33 -20.83
C VAL A 21 -1.20 -13.17 -20.92
N THR A 22 -2.26 -13.29 -21.75
CA THR A 22 -3.27 -12.24 -21.94
C THR A 22 -4.43 -12.33 -20.97
N SER A 23 -4.67 -13.48 -20.32
CA SER A 23 -5.65 -13.60 -19.25
C SER A 23 -5.15 -12.86 -18.00
N LYS A 24 -5.38 -11.56 -17.97
CA LYS A 24 -5.15 -10.75 -16.76
C LYS A 24 -5.93 -11.36 -15.60
N LYS A 25 -5.21 -11.93 -14.64
CA LYS A 25 -5.84 -12.41 -13.41
C LYS A 25 -6.55 -11.21 -12.76
N LYS A 26 -7.87 -11.29 -12.57
CA LYS A 26 -8.63 -10.22 -11.90
C LYS A 26 -8.03 -9.96 -10.54
N THR A 27 -7.77 -8.71 -10.25
CA THR A 27 -7.23 -8.22 -8.98
C THR A 27 -8.35 -7.51 -8.20
N PRO A 28 -8.20 -7.30 -6.89
CA PRO A 28 -9.14 -6.50 -6.12
C PRO A 28 -9.28 -5.04 -6.59
N PHE A 29 -8.33 -4.57 -7.40
CA PHE A 29 -8.29 -3.20 -7.93
C PHE A 29 -8.87 -3.07 -9.34
N ASP A 30 -9.30 -4.17 -9.96
CA ASP A 30 -9.96 -4.10 -11.27
C ASP A 30 -11.35 -3.48 -11.10
N ARG A 31 -11.74 -2.68 -12.09
CA ARG A 31 -13.04 -2.05 -12.08
C ARG A 31 -14.16 -3.10 -12.04
N LYS A 32 -15.13 -2.86 -11.19
CA LYS A 32 -16.33 -3.67 -11.04
C LYS A 32 -17.27 -3.45 -12.22
N GLU A 33 -18.17 -4.41 -12.42
CA GLU A 33 -19.27 -4.24 -13.35
C GLU A 33 -20.29 -3.24 -12.78
N LYS A 34 -21.11 -2.70 -13.65
CA LYS A 34 -22.15 -1.74 -13.25
C LYS A 34 -23.07 -2.35 -12.19
N ASP A 35 -23.38 -1.55 -11.18
CA ASP A 35 -24.16 -1.90 -9.99
C ASP A 35 -23.50 -2.88 -8.98
N GLU A 36 -22.25 -3.30 -9.21
CA GLU A 36 -21.48 -4.01 -8.20
C GLU A 36 -20.88 -3.06 -7.17
N THR A 37 -20.75 -3.53 -5.93
CA THR A 37 -20.20 -2.74 -4.81
C THR A 37 -18.67 -2.72 -4.83
N TYR A 38 -18.10 -1.55 -4.59
CA TYR A 38 -16.68 -1.36 -4.29
C TYR A 38 -16.50 -0.54 -3.02
N TYR A 39 -15.29 -0.56 -2.47
CA TYR A 39 -14.88 0.16 -1.27
C TYR A 39 -13.89 1.25 -1.61
N PHE A 40 -13.93 2.35 -0.88
CA PHE A 40 -13.04 3.50 -1.03
C PHE A 40 -12.80 4.17 0.32
N ILE A 41 -11.75 4.98 0.43
CA ILE A 41 -11.46 5.81 1.59
C ILE A 41 -12.07 7.19 1.31
N ASP A 42 -12.91 7.67 2.21
CA ASP A 42 -13.53 8.99 2.09
C ASP A 42 -12.58 10.12 2.54
N ASN A 43 -13.09 11.36 2.55
CA ASN A 43 -12.29 12.53 2.92
C ASN A 43 -11.88 12.55 4.41
N ASP A 44 -12.60 11.82 5.24
CA ASP A 44 -12.32 11.70 6.69
C ASP A 44 -11.35 10.55 6.98
N GLY A 45 -10.98 9.78 5.95
CA GLY A 45 -10.11 8.61 6.06
C GLY A 45 -10.83 7.33 6.45
N ILE A 46 -12.17 7.32 6.37
CA ILE A 46 -13.01 6.18 6.72
C ILE A 46 -13.30 5.35 5.46
N VAL A 47 -13.32 4.04 5.60
CA VAL A 47 -13.68 3.15 4.50
C VAL A 47 -15.20 3.09 4.35
N ASP A 48 -15.68 3.55 3.22
CA ASP A 48 -17.08 3.49 2.83
C ASP A 48 -17.27 2.59 1.59
N SER A 49 -18.50 2.32 1.23
CA SER A 49 -18.86 1.48 0.09
C SER A 49 -19.97 2.08 -0.75
N VAL A 50 -19.88 1.89 -2.06
CA VAL A 50 -20.89 2.35 -3.01
C VAL A 50 -20.96 1.39 -4.19
N LYS A 51 -22.08 1.42 -4.93
CA LYS A 51 -22.21 0.71 -6.21
C LYS A 51 -21.60 1.52 -7.34
N ASP A 52 -20.78 0.87 -8.18
CA ASP A 52 -20.31 1.49 -9.42
C ASP A 52 -21.47 1.74 -10.37
N ARG A 53 -21.79 2.97 -10.62
CA ARG A 53 -22.86 3.40 -11.55
C ARG A 53 -22.29 4.01 -12.83
N GLY A 54 -20.96 4.03 -12.97
CA GLY A 54 -20.27 4.70 -14.07
C GLY A 54 -20.37 6.22 -13.98
N TRP A 55 -20.51 6.76 -12.76
CA TRP A 55 -20.52 8.20 -12.55
C TRP A 55 -19.10 8.77 -12.52
N VAL A 56 -18.97 10.07 -12.73
CA VAL A 56 -17.67 10.76 -12.66
C VAL A 56 -16.94 10.49 -11.33
N ALA A 57 -17.68 10.38 -10.22
CA ALA A 57 -17.08 10.04 -8.92
C ALA A 57 -16.47 8.64 -8.91
N ASP A 58 -17.10 7.66 -9.56
CA ASP A 58 -16.58 6.29 -9.67
C ASP A 58 -15.31 6.26 -10.53
N ASP A 59 -15.32 7.02 -11.65
CA ASP A 59 -14.16 7.17 -12.53
C ASP A 59 -12.97 7.83 -11.83
N LEU A 60 -13.22 8.86 -11.04
CA LEU A 60 -12.17 9.55 -10.26
C LEU A 60 -11.58 8.64 -9.18
N ARG A 61 -12.41 7.91 -8.45
CA ARG A 61 -11.93 6.96 -7.43
C ARG A 61 -11.09 5.85 -8.05
N TYR A 62 -11.56 5.29 -9.16
CA TYR A 62 -10.82 4.28 -9.89
C TYR A 62 -9.48 4.81 -10.42
N GLY A 63 -9.49 5.98 -11.08
CA GLY A 63 -8.30 6.62 -11.62
C GLY A 63 -7.26 7.01 -10.55
N ASN A 64 -7.72 7.38 -9.34
CA ASN A 64 -6.85 7.71 -8.21
C ASN A 64 -6.47 6.49 -7.36
N ALA A 65 -6.74 5.28 -7.83
CA ALA A 65 -6.53 4.04 -7.09
C ALA A 65 -7.25 3.97 -5.73
N ASN A 66 -8.28 4.80 -5.50
CA ASN A 66 -9.15 4.78 -4.32
C ASN A 66 -10.43 3.96 -4.61
N TYR A 67 -10.23 2.72 -5.08
CA TYR A 67 -11.28 1.82 -5.54
C TYR A 67 -10.82 0.38 -5.34
N CYS A 68 -11.55 -0.41 -4.57
CA CYS A 68 -11.18 -1.79 -4.30
C CYS A 68 -12.41 -2.67 -4.07
N SER A 69 -12.40 -3.89 -4.57
CA SER A 69 -13.46 -4.87 -4.34
C SER A 69 -13.32 -5.63 -3.01
N ASN A 70 -12.23 -5.44 -2.31
CA ASN A 70 -11.94 -6.10 -1.03
C ASN A 70 -11.94 -5.07 0.11
N LYS A 71 -12.91 -5.19 1.02
CA LYS A 71 -13.08 -4.27 2.16
C LYS A 71 -11.89 -4.32 3.11
N GLU A 72 -11.42 -5.51 3.46
CA GLU A 72 -10.33 -5.69 4.42
C GLU A 72 -9.03 -5.07 3.92
N LEU A 73 -8.75 -5.22 2.62
CA LEU A 73 -7.59 -4.58 1.98
C LEU A 73 -7.72 -3.04 2.02
N MET A 74 -8.93 -2.51 1.82
CA MET A 74 -9.16 -1.06 1.88
C MET A 74 -9.05 -0.52 3.31
N VAL A 75 -9.56 -1.26 4.32
CA VAL A 75 -9.39 -0.90 5.73
C VAL A 75 -7.92 -0.85 6.10
N ARG A 76 -7.16 -1.87 5.76
CA ARG A 76 -5.71 -1.92 6.01
C ARG A 76 -4.96 -0.75 5.37
N ARG A 77 -5.37 -0.36 4.17
CA ARG A 77 -4.81 0.80 3.49
C ARG A 77 -5.16 2.10 4.23
N ALA A 78 -6.40 2.25 4.69
CA ALA A 78 -6.81 3.43 5.46
C ALA A 78 -6.01 3.57 6.76
N ASP A 79 -5.81 2.48 7.48
CA ASP A 79 -5.00 2.44 8.69
C ASP A 79 -3.54 2.79 8.41
N TYR A 80 -2.97 2.24 7.34
CA TYR A 80 -1.61 2.58 6.92
C TYR A 80 -1.47 4.08 6.61
N GLU A 81 -2.38 4.64 5.82
CA GLU A 81 -2.38 6.08 5.48
C GLU A 81 -2.60 6.97 6.71
N ALA A 82 -3.39 6.53 7.69
CA ALA A 82 -3.57 7.24 8.96
C ALA A 82 -2.28 7.29 9.78
N LEU A 83 -1.61 6.16 9.94
CA LEU A 83 -0.31 6.09 10.61
C LEU A 83 0.74 6.94 9.90
N GLU A 84 0.79 6.88 8.55
CA GLU A 84 1.73 7.66 7.76
C GLU A 84 1.54 9.17 7.99
N ARG A 85 0.31 9.66 8.04
CA ARG A 85 -0.01 11.07 8.35
C ARG A 85 0.45 11.48 9.75
N VAL A 86 0.30 10.62 10.75
CA VAL A 86 0.76 10.86 12.13
C VAL A 86 2.29 10.98 12.17
N LEU A 87 2.98 10.03 11.55
CA LEU A 87 4.44 10.02 11.50
C LEU A 87 5.01 11.18 10.68
N TRP A 88 4.35 11.56 9.58
CA TRP A 88 4.73 12.72 8.79
C TRP A 88 4.62 14.02 9.61
N ARG A 89 3.51 14.24 10.31
CA ARG A 89 3.34 15.37 11.22
C ARG A 89 4.43 15.41 12.28
N PHE A 90 4.66 14.28 12.94
CA PHE A 90 5.72 14.17 13.94
C PHE A 90 7.09 14.51 13.36
N SER A 91 7.41 14.06 12.15
CA SER A 91 8.66 14.39 11.46
C SER A 91 8.80 15.91 11.29
N GLU A 92 7.79 16.58 10.71
CA GLU A 92 7.83 18.03 10.46
C GLU A 92 7.97 18.84 11.75
N GLU A 93 7.27 18.45 12.83
CA GLU A 93 7.37 19.10 14.13
C GLU A 93 8.74 18.90 14.82
N ASN A 94 9.53 17.94 14.39
CA ASN A 94 10.84 17.60 14.97
C ASN A 94 12.01 17.80 14.00
N GLY A 95 11.89 18.75 13.07
CA GLY A 95 12.97 19.23 12.21
C GLY A 95 12.92 18.74 10.77
N GLY A 96 11.82 18.07 10.39
CA GLY A 96 11.58 17.65 9.01
C GLY A 96 12.49 16.52 8.53
N GLY A 97 12.43 16.25 7.24
CA GLY A 97 13.08 15.15 6.57
C GLY A 97 14.59 14.99 6.80
N GLY A 98 15.06 13.77 6.67
CA GLY A 98 16.47 13.42 6.87
C GLY A 98 16.83 12.06 6.29
N ALA A 99 17.92 11.50 6.78
CA ALA A 99 18.46 10.24 6.27
C ALA A 99 17.92 8.99 7.01
N TYR A 100 17.06 9.15 7.99
CA TYR A 100 16.56 8.04 8.78
C TYR A 100 15.09 7.80 8.50
N PHE A 101 14.69 6.53 8.39
CA PHE A 101 13.29 6.12 8.38
C PHE A 101 13.07 4.92 9.30
N ILE A 102 11.83 4.68 9.67
CA ILE A 102 11.43 3.53 10.47
C ILE A 102 10.69 2.53 9.59
N CYS A 103 10.86 1.26 9.86
CA CYS A 103 10.11 0.18 9.22
C CYS A 103 9.80 -0.90 10.25
N TYR A 104 8.69 -1.62 10.05
CA TYR A 104 8.37 -2.80 10.83
C TYR A 104 8.96 -4.04 10.15
N ASP A 105 9.85 -4.75 10.85
CA ASP A 105 10.44 -5.99 10.34
C ASP A 105 9.63 -7.19 10.83
N LYS A 106 8.84 -7.77 9.93
CA LYS A 106 8.00 -8.94 10.22
C LYS A 106 8.76 -10.17 10.70
N LYS A 107 10.01 -10.33 10.30
CA LYS A 107 10.80 -11.50 10.68
C LYS A 107 11.16 -11.49 12.15
N ILE A 108 11.41 -10.31 12.70
CA ILE A 108 11.76 -10.12 14.10
C ILE A 108 10.56 -9.64 14.94
N GLY A 109 9.46 -9.22 14.32
CA GLY A 109 8.27 -8.72 14.99
C GLY A 109 8.50 -7.39 15.71
N ASP A 110 9.40 -6.54 15.21
CA ASP A 110 9.76 -5.27 15.86
C ASP A 110 10.14 -4.20 14.84
N TRP A 111 10.23 -2.96 15.32
CA TRP A 111 10.59 -1.80 14.54
C TRP A 111 12.10 -1.70 14.34
N ALA A 112 12.50 -1.35 13.14
CA ALA A 112 13.88 -1.08 12.79
C ALA A 112 14.05 0.36 12.30
N ILE A 113 15.23 0.92 12.57
CA ILE A 113 15.65 2.22 12.01
C ILE A 113 16.66 1.94 10.91
N VAL A 114 16.38 2.47 9.73
CA VAL A 114 17.26 2.37 8.58
C VAL A 114 17.79 3.74 8.23
N LYS A 115 19.10 3.83 8.00
CA LYS A 115 19.74 5.03 7.46
C LYS A 115 19.90 4.88 5.96
N THR A 116 19.31 5.79 5.20
CA THR A 116 19.47 5.81 3.75
C THR A 116 20.62 6.70 3.31
N PRO A 117 21.28 6.37 2.21
CA PRO A 117 22.17 7.31 1.53
C PRO A 117 21.38 8.56 1.08
N ALA A 118 22.03 9.73 1.12
CA ALA A 118 21.41 11.02 0.83
C ALA A 118 20.85 11.17 -0.61
N TYR A 119 21.21 10.24 -1.52
CA TYR A 119 20.75 10.23 -2.90
C TYR A 119 19.51 9.36 -3.14
N ILE A 120 19.01 8.68 -2.09
CA ILE A 120 17.78 7.88 -2.20
C ILE A 120 16.61 8.75 -1.75
N LEU A 121 15.69 9.03 -2.66
CA LEU A 121 14.43 9.66 -2.35
C LEU A 121 13.48 8.59 -1.79
N LEU A 122 13.06 8.74 -0.55
CA LEU A 122 12.05 7.90 0.08
C LEU A 122 10.67 8.52 -0.08
N LEU A 123 9.70 7.68 -0.40
CA LEU A 123 8.29 8.04 -0.41
C LEU A 123 7.71 7.70 0.98
N GLY A 124 7.81 8.63 1.90
CA GLY A 124 7.30 8.46 3.26
C GLY A 124 8.04 9.33 4.27
N PRO A 125 7.58 9.35 5.53
CA PRO A 125 8.18 10.18 6.57
C PRO A 125 9.62 9.75 6.86
N THR A 126 10.53 10.71 6.81
CA THR A 126 11.93 10.55 7.17
C THR A 126 12.28 11.44 8.35
N PHE A 127 13.34 11.11 9.07
CA PHE A 127 13.71 11.77 10.32
C PHE A 127 15.14 12.31 10.25
N CYS A 128 15.36 13.50 10.82
CA CYS A 128 16.63 14.20 10.75
C CYS A 128 17.76 13.51 11.55
N SER A 129 17.41 12.69 12.55
CA SER A 129 18.39 11.98 13.37
C SER A 129 17.87 10.62 13.83
N LYS A 130 18.79 9.73 14.25
CA LYS A 130 18.45 8.44 14.85
C LYS A 130 17.63 8.62 16.14
N ALA A 131 17.91 9.66 16.94
CA ALA A 131 17.18 9.93 18.16
C ALA A 131 15.71 10.29 17.89
N ILE A 132 15.45 11.09 16.85
CA ILE A 132 14.09 11.41 16.42
C ILE A 132 13.39 10.18 15.83
N ALA A 133 14.09 9.35 15.06
CA ALA A 133 13.54 8.09 14.54
C ALA A 133 13.16 7.10 15.66
N LEU A 134 13.93 7.03 16.76
CA LEU A 134 13.56 6.25 17.94
C LEU A 134 12.26 6.76 18.59
N ARG A 135 12.11 8.07 18.72
CA ARG A 135 10.87 8.68 19.21
C ARG A 135 9.69 8.43 18.27
N ALA A 136 9.90 8.43 16.97
CA ALA A 136 8.87 8.11 15.98
C ALA A 136 8.35 6.67 16.13
N ILE A 137 9.21 5.72 16.51
CA ILE A 137 8.79 4.35 16.85
C ILE A 137 7.83 4.36 18.05
N GLU A 138 8.11 5.12 19.08
CA GLU A 138 7.20 5.22 20.24
C GLU A 138 5.85 5.88 19.86
N VAL A 139 5.87 6.88 19.00
CA VAL A 139 4.64 7.47 18.42
C VAL A 139 3.85 6.42 17.62
N ALA A 140 4.51 5.61 16.80
CA ALA A 140 3.86 4.53 16.08
C ALA A 140 3.25 3.48 17.02
N LYS A 141 3.98 3.04 18.03
CA LYS A 141 3.49 2.09 19.05
C LYS A 141 2.29 2.62 19.82
N GLU A 142 2.30 3.92 20.17
CA GLU A 142 1.17 4.57 20.83
C GLU A 142 -0.04 4.59 19.91
N TRP A 143 0.12 4.99 18.66
CA TRP A 143 -0.96 5.00 17.67
C TRP A 143 -1.61 3.61 17.51
N PHE A 144 -0.82 2.53 17.44
CA PHE A 144 -1.35 1.16 17.39
C PHE A 144 -2.16 0.81 18.64
N ARG A 145 -1.71 1.23 19.81
CA ARG A 145 -2.38 0.98 21.09
C ARG A 145 -3.72 1.75 21.19
N GLU A 146 -3.72 3.02 20.79
CA GLU A 146 -4.92 3.87 20.80
C GLU A 146 -6.01 3.39 19.84
N ASN A 147 -5.63 2.77 18.74
CA ASN A 147 -6.56 2.25 17.72
C ASN A 147 -6.88 0.75 17.90
N ASP A 148 -6.40 0.10 18.95
CA ASP A 148 -6.56 -1.35 19.22
C ASP A 148 -6.14 -2.22 18.02
N LEU A 149 -5.05 -1.83 17.36
CA LEU A 149 -4.47 -2.50 16.19
C LEU A 149 -3.10 -3.10 16.52
N LYS A 150 -2.68 -4.06 15.72
CA LYS A 150 -1.32 -4.61 15.72
C LYS A 150 -0.60 -4.25 14.42
N PRO A 151 0.73 -4.12 14.45
CA PRO A 151 1.49 -3.88 13.22
C PRO A 151 1.20 -4.90 12.10
N GLU A 152 0.95 -6.17 12.45
CA GLU A 152 0.63 -7.24 11.51
C GLU A 152 -0.72 -7.02 10.79
N ASP A 153 -1.64 -6.29 11.39
CA ASP A 153 -2.95 -5.99 10.81
C ASP A 153 -2.83 -4.92 9.71
N VAL A 154 -1.83 -4.05 9.81
CA VAL A 154 -1.60 -2.91 8.91
C VAL A 154 -0.51 -3.20 7.88
N PHE A 155 0.60 -3.79 8.30
CA PHE A 155 1.71 -4.14 7.40
C PHE A 155 1.55 -5.56 6.85
N PHE A 156 1.78 -5.73 5.55
CA PHE A 156 1.62 -7.01 4.85
C PHE A 156 2.71 -8.03 5.11
#